data_a6942ac29748d9a7e03d4c87700e4a72
#
_entry.id   a6942ac29748d9a7e03d4c87700e4a72
#
_cell.length_a   1.000
_cell.length_b   1.000
_cell.length_c   1.000
_cell.angle_alpha   90.00
_cell.angle_beta   90.00
_cell.angle_gamma   90.00
#
_symmetry.space_group_name_H-M   'P 1'
#
loop_
_entity.id
_entity.type
_entity.pdbx_description
1 polymer ?
#
loop_
_entity_poly.entity_id
_entity_poly.type
_entity_poly.pdbx_seq_one_letter_code
_entity_poly.pdbx_strand_id
1 'polypeptide(L)'
;MKAFLILEDGNVFSGTSIGSTREVISEIVFNTSMTGYLEVLTDPSYAGQAVVMTYPLIGNYGITPDMESKKPWPDGYIVRELSRLPSNFRCEGTIQDFLKEHDIPGVAGIDTRALTKILREKGTMNGMITTDENYNLEEIIPRLKAYTTGNVVDKVTCSERTVLKGRGKKVALLDLGAKNNIARSLNERGCEVTIYPAHTTAEEILNDHPDGIMLSNGPGDPKECTSIIEEIRKLYQSDTPIFAICLGHQLMALATGADTHKMKYGHRGGNHPVKDLQTGRVYISSQNHGYVVDTDTLDPSVATPAFINVNDGTNEGLAYTGKNIFTVQFHPEACPGPQDSAYLFDRFIEMMGGKQ
;
A
#
# COMPACT_ATOMS: atom_id res chain seq x y z
N MET A 1 -10.63 -22.79 -18.34
CA MET A 1 -9.20 -22.93 -18.70
C MET A 1 -8.43 -23.16 -17.43
N LYS A 2 -7.47 -24.11 -17.44
CA LYS A 2 -6.55 -24.26 -16.30
C LYS A 2 -5.61 -23.07 -16.20
N ALA A 3 -5.15 -22.80 -15.00
CA ALA A 3 -4.10 -21.84 -14.71
C ALA A 3 -3.22 -22.38 -13.58
N PHE A 4 -1.97 -21.96 -13.58
CA PHE A 4 -0.96 -22.41 -12.65
C PHE A 4 -0.29 -21.21 -11.97
N LEU A 5 -0.06 -21.36 -10.67
CA LEU A 5 0.84 -20.51 -9.91
C LEU A 5 2.10 -21.33 -9.65
N ILE A 6 3.23 -20.87 -10.17
CA ILE A 6 4.56 -21.49 -10.00
C ILE A 6 5.39 -20.58 -9.12
N LEU A 7 5.90 -21.07 -7.99
CA LEU A 7 6.74 -20.33 -7.07
C LEU A 7 8.23 -20.58 -7.36
N GLU A 8 9.09 -19.64 -7.01
CA GLU A 8 10.54 -19.74 -7.20
C GLU A 8 11.20 -20.89 -6.44
N ASP A 9 10.53 -21.45 -5.44
CA ASP A 9 10.97 -22.62 -4.69
C ASP A 9 10.55 -23.95 -5.33
N GLY A 10 9.90 -23.90 -6.50
CA GLY A 10 9.45 -25.05 -7.28
C GLY A 10 8.05 -25.57 -6.92
N ASN A 11 7.37 -25.00 -5.93
CA ASN A 11 5.98 -25.36 -5.66
C ASN A 11 5.06 -24.89 -6.80
N VAL A 12 4.13 -25.74 -7.20
CA VAL A 12 3.14 -25.47 -8.24
C VAL A 12 1.74 -25.69 -7.68
N PHE A 13 0.88 -24.70 -7.86
CA PHE A 13 -0.54 -24.76 -7.55
C PHE A 13 -1.34 -24.71 -8.84
N SER A 14 -2.25 -25.67 -9.03
CA SER A 14 -3.15 -25.71 -10.17
C SER A 14 -4.54 -25.24 -9.79
N GLY A 15 -5.15 -24.43 -10.66
CA GLY A 15 -6.49 -23.90 -10.48
C GLY A 15 -7.17 -23.60 -11.81
N THR A 16 -8.13 -22.69 -11.77
CA THR A 16 -8.89 -22.21 -12.92
C THR A 16 -8.60 -20.74 -13.16
N SER A 17 -8.34 -20.35 -14.42
CA SER A 17 -8.19 -18.95 -14.81
C SER A 17 -9.49 -18.18 -14.59
N ILE A 18 -9.40 -17.05 -13.93
CA ILE A 18 -10.51 -16.11 -13.66
C ILE A 18 -10.23 -14.70 -14.20
N GLY A 19 -9.10 -14.48 -14.83
CA GLY A 19 -8.68 -13.20 -15.41
C GLY A 19 -8.24 -13.34 -16.85
N SER A 20 -7.26 -12.51 -17.24
CA SER A 20 -6.60 -12.62 -18.54
C SER A 20 -5.75 -13.89 -18.63
N THR A 21 -5.38 -14.24 -19.86
CA THR A 21 -4.48 -15.38 -20.14
C THR A 21 -3.02 -14.97 -20.24
N ARG A 22 -2.72 -13.69 -20.01
CA ARG A 22 -1.36 -13.16 -20.01
C ARG A 22 -0.53 -13.84 -18.94
N GLU A 23 0.69 -14.18 -19.28
CA GLU A 23 1.67 -14.64 -18.32
C GLU A 23 2.27 -13.47 -17.53
N VAL A 24 2.46 -13.63 -16.24
CA VAL A 24 3.07 -12.62 -15.39
C VAL A 24 4.00 -13.22 -14.37
N ILE A 25 5.16 -12.56 -14.14
CA ILE A 25 6.06 -12.79 -13.02
C ILE A 25 5.91 -11.63 -12.05
N SER A 26 5.77 -11.95 -10.75
CA SER A 26 5.55 -10.93 -9.73
C SER A 26 5.92 -11.47 -8.34
N GLU A 27 6.12 -10.59 -7.36
CA GLU A 27 6.21 -10.99 -5.96
C GLU A 27 4.84 -11.47 -5.47
N ILE A 28 4.78 -12.67 -4.90
CA ILE A 28 3.55 -13.25 -4.35
C ILE A 28 3.39 -12.84 -2.89
N VAL A 29 2.33 -12.09 -2.62
CA VAL A 29 1.98 -11.60 -1.29
C VAL A 29 0.58 -12.07 -0.89
N PHE A 30 0.26 -12.04 0.42
CA PHE A 30 -1.08 -12.42 0.87
C PHE A 30 -1.72 -11.33 1.71
N ASN A 31 -3.04 -11.19 1.60
CA ASN A 31 -3.84 -10.29 2.41
C ASN A 31 -4.86 -11.10 3.23
N THR A 32 -4.98 -10.78 4.53
CA THR A 32 -5.83 -11.51 5.48
C THR A 32 -7.20 -10.88 5.72
N SER A 33 -7.54 -9.80 5.02
CA SER A 33 -8.85 -9.15 5.13
C SER A 33 -9.98 -10.07 4.68
N MET A 34 -11.09 -10.05 5.39
CA MET A 34 -12.30 -10.82 5.05
C MET A 34 -13.17 -10.10 4.01
N THR A 35 -13.01 -8.77 3.91
CA THR A 35 -13.76 -7.88 3.02
C THR A 35 -12.80 -6.88 2.40
N GLY A 36 -13.30 -6.03 1.49
CA GLY A 36 -12.46 -4.98 0.89
C GLY A 36 -11.58 -5.46 -0.25
N TYR A 37 -11.96 -6.53 -0.91
CA TYR A 37 -11.17 -7.06 -2.02
C TYR A 37 -11.09 -6.10 -3.21
N LEU A 38 -12.05 -5.22 -3.41
CA LEU A 38 -12.02 -4.22 -4.47
C LEU A 38 -11.03 -3.10 -4.14
N GLU A 39 -11.01 -2.67 -2.88
CA GLU A 39 -10.05 -1.71 -2.37
C GLU A 39 -8.61 -2.28 -2.47
N VAL A 40 -8.43 -3.56 -2.16
CA VAL A 40 -7.15 -4.27 -2.40
C VAL A 40 -6.77 -4.27 -3.87
N LEU A 41 -7.72 -4.58 -4.78
CA LEU A 41 -7.47 -4.56 -6.22
C LEU A 41 -7.13 -3.17 -6.75
N THR A 42 -7.63 -2.11 -6.14
CA THR A 42 -7.44 -0.73 -6.61
C THR A 42 -6.44 0.07 -5.79
N ASP A 43 -5.77 -0.54 -4.81
CA ASP A 43 -4.69 0.08 -4.03
C ASP A 43 -3.37 0.08 -4.85
N PRO A 44 -2.82 1.26 -5.20
CA PRO A 44 -1.56 1.36 -5.94
C PRO A 44 -0.36 0.70 -5.25
N SER A 45 -0.41 0.51 -3.92
CA SER A 45 0.65 -0.16 -3.16
C SER A 45 0.85 -1.63 -3.55
N TYR A 46 -0.09 -2.24 -4.28
CA TYR A 46 0.09 -3.59 -4.82
C TYR A 46 0.71 -3.64 -6.22
N ALA A 47 1.09 -2.52 -6.81
CA ALA A 47 1.80 -2.54 -8.09
C ALA A 47 3.11 -3.33 -7.99
N GLY A 48 3.34 -4.26 -8.93
CA GLY A 48 4.48 -5.18 -8.90
C GLY A 48 4.26 -6.42 -8.03
N GLN A 49 3.06 -6.65 -7.51
CA GLN A 49 2.72 -7.80 -6.66
C GLN A 49 1.50 -8.56 -7.18
N ALA A 50 1.51 -9.90 -7.03
CA ALA A 50 0.32 -10.72 -7.19
C ALA A 50 -0.25 -11.07 -5.80
N VAL A 51 -1.54 -10.78 -5.59
CA VAL A 51 -2.16 -10.83 -4.27
C VAL A 51 -2.97 -12.11 -4.07
N VAL A 52 -2.66 -12.82 -2.99
CA VAL A 52 -3.43 -13.96 -2.49
C VAL A 52 -4.43 -13.46 -1.45
N MET A 53 -5.71 -13.57 -1.73
CA MET A 53 -6.75 -13.35 -0.72
C MET A 53 -6.93 -14.62 0.11
N THR A 54 -6.67 -14.53 1.42
CA THR A 54 -6.74 -15.71 2.30
C THR A 54 -8.17 -16.07 2.70
N TYR A 55 -9.11 -15.11 2.61
CA TYR A 55 -10.52 -15.37 2.87
C TYR A 55 -11.08 -16.32 1.81
N PRO A 56 -11.83 -17.38 2.22
CA PRO A 56 -12.19 -18.48 1.32
C PRO A 56 -13.04 -18.08 0.12
N LEU A 57 -13.98 -17.15 0.27
CA LEU A 57 -14.89 -16.71 -0.78
C LEU A 57 -14.68 -15.23 -1.10
N ILE A 58 -14.33 -14.94 -2.34
CA ILE A 58 -14.11 -13.58 -2.85
C ILE A 58 -15.13 -13.27 -3.95
N GLY A 59 -15.51 -12.00 -4.12
CA GLY A 59 -16.40 -11.56 -5.20
C GLY A 59 -17.88 -11.56 -4.88
N ASN A 60 -18.24 -11.81 -3.63
CA ASN A 60 -19.65 -11.92 -3.20
C ASN A 60 -20.49 -10.63 -3.33
N TYR A 61 -19.87 -9.44 -3.32
CA TYR A 61 -20.57 -8.17 -3.58
C TYR A 61 -20.23 -7.54 -4.94
N GLY A 62 -19.39 -8.20 -5.75
CA GLY A 62 -19.02 -7.73 -7.10
C GLY A 62 -18.11 -6.51 -7.08
N ILE A 63 -18.14 -5.78 -8.19
CA ILE A 63 -17.48 -4.49 -8.35
C ILE A 63 -18.44 -3.39 -7.94
N THR A 64 -18.00 -2.45 -7.14
CA THR A 64 -18.77 -1.29 -6.64
C THR A 64 -18.00 0.00 -6.90
N PRO A 65 -18.58 1.19 -6.74
CA PRO A 65 -17.88 2.48 -6.90
C PRO A 65 -16.78 2.75 -5.85
N ASP A 66 -16.58 1.86 -4.86
CA ASP A 66 -15.66 2.06 -3.74
C ASP A 66 -14.20 1.74 -4.12
N MET A 67 -13.69 2.44 -5.13
CA MET A 67 -12.33 2.26 -5.63
C MET A 67 -11.36 3.24 -4.98
N GLU A 68 -10.15 2.75 -4.66
CA GLU A 68 -9.04 3.55 -4.14
C GLU A 68 -8.19 4.22 -5.22
N SER A 69 -8.41 3.85 -6.48
CA SER A 69 -7.84 4.50 -7.66
C SER A 69 -8.65 4.18 -8.92
N LYS A 70 -8.25 4.74 -10.07
CA LYS A 70 -8.99 4.63 -11.34
C LYS A 70 -8.92 3.25 -11.99
N LYS A 71 -8.02 2.36 -11.56
CA LYS A 71 -7.79 1.04 -12.16
C LYS A 71 -7.22 0.07 -11.13
N PRO A 72 -7.26 -1.25 -11.38
CA PRO A 72 -6.55 -2.22 -10.55
C PRO A 72 -5.03 -2.13 -10.77
N TRP A 73 -4.27 -2.48 -9.74
CA TRP A 73 -2.81 -2.39 -9.72
C TRP A 73 -2.06 -3.72 -9.52
N PRO A 74 -2.61 -4.72 -8.81
CA PRO A 74 -1.92 -6.00 -8.70
C PRO A 74 -1.62 -6.61 -10.06
N ASP A 75 -0.44 -7.19 -10.22
CA ASP A 75 -0.04 -7.89 -11.43
C ASP A 75 -0.82 -9.22 -11.62
N GLY A 76 -1.31 -9.79 -10.53
CA GLY A 76 -2.11 -11.00 -10.54
C GLY A 76 -2.99 -11.17 -9.31
N TYR A 77 -4.02 -11.99 -9.41
CA TYR A 77 -5.00 -12.19 -8.34
C TYR A 77 -5.27 -13.66 -8.06
N ILE A 78 -5.14 -14.08 -6.81
CA ILE A 78 -5.17 -15.49 -6.41
C ILE A 78 -6.20 -15.69 -5.31
N VAL A 79 -7.17 -16.58 -5.54
CA VAL A 79 -8.26 -16.84 -4.61
C VAL A 79 -8.53 -18.33 -4.42
N ARG A 80 -9.12 -18.70 -3.29
CA ARG A 80 -9.62 -20.06 -3.06
C ARG A 80 -10.88 -20.30 -3.87
N GLU A 81 -11.87 -19.45 -3.73
CA GLU A 81 -13.15 -19.54 -4.43
C GLU A 81 -13.61 -18.15 -4.87
N LEU A 82 -14.08 -18.06 -6.10
CA LEU A 82 -14.71 -16.86 -6.66
C LEU A 82 -16.22 -17.04 -6.67
N SER A 83 -16.94 -16.05 -6.12
CA SER A 83 -18.40 -16.04 -6.16
C SER A 83 -18.89 -16.04 -7.61
N ARG A 84 -19.81 -16.95 -7.93
CA ARG A 84 -20.38 -17.05 -9.28
C ARG A 84 -21.35 -15.91 -9.60
N LEU A 85 -22.08 -15.45 -8.60
CA LEU A 85 -23.07 -14.39 -8.70
C LEU A 85 -22.89 -13.44 -7.53
N PRO A 86 -22.45 -12.20 -7.78
CA PRO A 86 -22.41 -11.20 -6.75
C PRO A 86 -23.82 -10.80 -6.32
N SER A 87 -24.00 -10.54 -5.03
CA SER A 87 -25.29 -10.17 -4.42
C SER A 87 -25.13 -8.90 -3.59
N ASN A 88 -25.16 -7.75 -4.26
CA ASN A 88 -25.14 -6.43 -3.65
C ASN A 88 -25.88 -5.43 -4.55
N PHE A 89 -26.69 -4.56 -3.95
CA PHE A 89 -27.46 -3.55 -4.69
C PHE A 89 -26.59 -2.50 -5.42
N ARG A 90 -25.32 -2.37 -5.03
CA ARG A 90 -24.32 -1.47 -5.68
C ARG A 90 -23.44 -2.19 -6.69
N CYS A 91 -23.71 -3.47 -6.98
CA CYS A 91 -22.88 -4.26 -7.88
C CYS A 91 -23.02 -3.76 -9.33
N GLU A 92 -21.91 -3.38 -9.93
CA GLU A 92 -21.80 -2.94 -11.33
C GLU A 92 -21.19 -4.00 -12.23
N GLY A 93 -20.59 -5.06 -11.70
CA GLY A 93 -19.96 -6.12 -12.48
C GLY A 93 -19.34 -7.22 -11.62
N THR A 94 -18.76 -8.22 -12.28
CA THR A 94 -18.06 -9.31 -11.61
C THR A 94 -16.55 -9.03 -11.53
N ILE A 95 -15.87 -9.61 -10.52
CA ILE A 95 -14.40 -9.56 -10.46
C ILE A 95 -13.77 -10.17 -11.71
N GLN A 96 -14.35 -11.27 -12.21
CA GLN A 96 -13.81 -11.97 -13.37
C GLN A 96 -13.80 -11.08 -14.62
N ASP A 97 -14.87 -10.34 -14.86
CA ASP A 97 -14.94 -9.40 -15.99
C ASP A 97 -13.98 -8.23 -15.77
N PHE A 98 -13.91 -7.69 -14.56
CA PHE A 98 -13.01 -6.62 -14.20
C PHE A 98 -11.53 -7.01 -14.40
N LEU A 99 -11.12 -8.20 -13.97
CA LEU A 99 -9.74 -8.68 -14.19
C LEU A 99 -9.43 -8.85 -15.68
N LYS A 100 -10.38 -9.36 -16.48
CA LYS A 100 -10.21 -9.52 -17.93
C LYS A 100 -10.13 -8.19 -18.66
N GLU A 101 -10.99 -7.24 -18.30
CA GLU A 101 -11.02 -5.90 -18.90
C GLU A 101 -9.69 -5.15 -18.69
N HIS A 102 -9.06 -5.38 -17.54
CA HIS A 102 -7.79 -4.74 -17.18
C HIS A 102 -6.55 -5.61 -17.46
N ASP A 103 -6.70 -6.71 -18.19
CA ASP A 103 -5.62 -7.63 -18.56
C ASP A 103 -4.83 -8.17 -17.35
N ILE A 104 -5.53 -8.46 -16.23
CA ILE A 104 -4.93 -9.05 -15.03
C ILE A 104 -5.16 -10.56 -14.99
N PRO A 105 -4.09 -11.38 -14.94
CA PRO A 105 -4.22 -12.81 -14.71
C PRO A 105 -4.77 -13.10 -13.33
N GLY A 106 -5.67 -14.08 -13.24
CA GLY A 106 -6.20 -14.52 -11.96
C GLY A 106 -6.38 -16.03 -11.91
N VAL A 107 -6.23 -16.61 -10.72
CA VAL A 107 -6.35 -18.04 -10.48
C VAL A 107 -7.28 -18.31 -9.30
N ALA A 108 -8.32 -19.11 -9.52
CA ALA A 108 -9.21 -19.63 -8.48
C ALA A 108 -9.02 -21.15 -8.30
N GLY A 109 -9.42 -21.67 -7.15
CA GLY A 109 -9.29 -23.08 -6.80
C GLY A 109 -7.97 -23.44 -6.13
N ILE A 110 -7.15 -22.43 -5.82
CA ILE A 110 -5.88 -22.61 -5.12
C ILE A 110 -6.11 -22.91 -3.64
N ASP A 111 -5.30 -23.78 -3.06
CA ASP A 111 -5.21 -23.91 -1.61
C ASP A 111 -4.45 -22.71 -1.03
N THR A 112 -5.19 -21.60 -0.83
CA THR A 112 -4.63 -20.35 -0.31
C THR A 112 -4.09 -20.50 1.11
N ARG A 113 -4.58 -21.45 1.90
CA ARG A 113 -4.06 -21.75 3.24
C ARG A 113 -2.68 -22.39 3.17
N ALA A 114 -2.49 -23.40 2.30
CA ALA A 114 -1.19 -24.02 2.08
C ALA A 114 -0.18 -23.01 1.52
N LEU A 115 -0.59 -22.22 0.52
CA LEU A 115 0.23 -21.15 -0.06
C LEU A 115 0.66 -20.11 0.98
N THR A 116 -0.29 -19.60 1.80
CA THR A 116 0.01 -18.64 2.87
C THR A 116 0.98 -19.22 3.89
N LYS A 117 0.87 -20.52 4.21
CA LYS A 117 1.80 -21.18 5.13
C LYS A 117 3.23 -21.17 4.56
N ILE A 118 3.41 -21.47 3.28
CA ILE A 118 4.72 -21.41 2.61
C ILE A 118 5.30 -19.99 2.69
N LEU A 119 4.50 -18.98 2.33
CA LEU A 119 4.94 -17.57 2.37
C LEU A 119 5.29 -17.08 3.79
N ARG A 120 4.59 -17.56 4.81
CA ARG A 120 4.93 -17.23 6.21
C ARG A 120 6.21 -17.92 6.69
N GLU A 121 6.43 -19.17 6.26
CA GLU A 121 7.59 -19.96 6.68
C GLU A 121 8.86 -19.56 5.92
N LYS A 122 8.75 -19.27 4.61
CA LYS A 122 9.91 -18.97 3.74
C LYS A 122 10.11 -17.49 3.43
N GLY A 123 9.08 -16.68 3.60
CA GLY A 123 9.01 -15.29 3.18
C GLY A 123 8.18 -15.10 1.91
N THR A 124 7.85 -13.85 1.58
CA THR A 124 7.33 -13.53 0.24
C THR A 124 8.37 -13.89 -0.80
N MET A 125 7.93 -14.37 -1.95
CA MET A 125 8.80 -14.85 -3.01
C MET A 125 8.19 -14.58 -4.38
N ASN A 126 9.02 -14.63 -5.40
CA ASN A 126 8.56 -14.47 -6.77
C ASN A 126 7.79 -15.70 -7.24
N GLY A 127 6.80 -15.45 -8.09
CA GLY A 127 6.02 -16.50 -8.73
C GLY A 127 5.54 -16.08 -10.11
N MET A 128 5.13 -17.07 -10.88
CA MET A 128 4.54 -16.89 -12.21
C MET A 128 3.09 -17.39 -12.20
N ILE A 129 2.20 -16.60 -12.78
CA ILE A 129 0.87 -17.07 -13.15
C ILE A 129 0.88 -17.30 -14.65
N THR A 130 0.51 -18.52 -15.08
CA THR A 130 0.45 -18.92 -16.48
C THR A 130 -0.73 -19.85 -16.77
N THR A 131 -1.21 -19.83 -18.00
CA THR A 131 -2.21 -20.78 -18.52
C THR A 131 -1.60 -21.83 -19.45
N ASP A 132 -0.29 -21.79 -19.66
CA ASP A 132 0.42 -22.80 -20.42
C ASP A 132 0.52 -24.09 -19.61
N GLU A 133 -0.05 -25.18 -20.14
CA GLU A 133 0.02 -26.52 -19.52
C GLU A 133 1.36 -27.21 -19.76
N ASN A 134 2.17 -26.70 -20.70
CA ASN A 134 3.47 -27.28 -21.10
C ASN A 134 4.65 -26.50 -20.46
N TYR A 135 4.43 -25.83 -19.33
CA TYR A 135 5.47 -25.06 -18.66
C TYR A 135 6.70 -25.91 -18.28
N ASN A 136 7.90 -25.32 -18.35
CA ASN A 136 9.15 -25.97 -17.99
C ASN A 136 9.74 -25.33 -16.72
N LEU A 137 9.76 -26.07 -15.62
CA LEU A 137 10.27 -25.58 -14.33
C LEU A 137 11.77 -25.25 -14.37
N GLU A 138 12.57 -26.00 -15.17
CA GLU A 138 14.01 -25.74 -15.29
C GLU A 138 14.31 -24.38 -15.92
N GLU A 139 13.42 -23.88 -16.77
CA GLU A 139 13.52 -22.56 -17.40
C GLU A 139 12.89 -21.45 -16.55
N ILE A 140 11.76 -21.74 -15.89
CA ILE A 140 10.99 -20.75 -15.14
C ILE A 140 11.66 -20.38 -13.81
N ILE A 141 12.12 -21.36 -13.03
CA ILE A 141 12.69 -21.10 -11.70
C ILE A 141 13.88 -20.12 -11.72
N PRO A 142 14.85 -20.24 -12.65
CA PRO A 142 15.91 -19.23 -12.75
C PRO A 142 15.38 -17.83 -13.08
N ARG A 143 14.36 -17.70 -13.93
CA ARG A 143 13.73 -16.42 -14.27
C ARG A 143 13.05 -15.80 -13.04
N LEU A 144 12.35 -16.61 -12.25
CA LEU A 144 11.71 -16.16 -11.02
C LEU A 144 12.73 -15.63 -10.00
N LYS A 145 13.83 -16.38 -9.79
CA LYS A 145 14.87 -15.98 -8.85
C LYS A 145 15.63 -14.71 -9.27
N ALA A 146 15.69 -14.43 -10.56
CA ALA A 146 16.36 -13.25 -11.10
C ALA A 146 15.42 -12.03 -11.19
N TYR A 147 14.12 -12.21 -10.97
CA TYR A 147 13.15 -11.13 -11.11
C TYR A 147 13.25 -10.12 -9.97
N THR A 148 13.25 -8.85 -10.33
CA THR A 148 13.17 -7.71 -9.41
C THR A 148 12.08 -6.75 -9.90
N THR A 149 11.34 -6.18 -8.99
CA THR A 149 10.23 -5.29 -9.34
C THR A 149 10.71 -3.92 -9.85
N GLY A 150 11.90 -3.47 -9.38
CA GLY A 150 12.45 -2.14 -9.66
C GLY A 150 11.61 -1.01 -9.07
N ASN A 151 11.86 0.23 -9.53
CA ASN A 151 11.08 1.38 -9.09
C ASN A 151 9.66 1.33 -9.64
N VAL A 152 8.69 1.15 -8.76
CA VAL A 152 7.26 1.07 -9.10
C VAL A 152 6.51 2.37 -8.84
N VAL A 153 7.07 3.31 -8.09
CA VAL A 153 6.44 4.63 -7.83
C VAL A 153 6.17 5.37 -9.13
N ASP A 154 7.09 5.30 -10.10
CA ASP A 154 6.95 5.94 -11.41
C ASP A 154 5.76 5.44 -12.22
N LYS A 155 5.28 4.21 -11.94
CA LYS A 155 4.14 3.61 -12.63
C LYS A 155 2.80 4.03 -12.04
N VAL A 156 2.79 4.45 -10.77
CA VAL A 156 1.56 4.68 -9.98
C VAL A 156 1.29 6.14 -9.70
N THR A 157 2.31 6.98 -9.66
CA THR A 157 2.16 8.43 -9.42
C THR A 157 1.32 9.10 -10.50
N CYS A 158 0.63 10.17 -10.16
CA CYS A 158 -0.12 10.96 -11.12
C CYS A 158 0.82 11.61 -12.16
N SER A 159 0.32 11.80 -13.40
CA SER A 159 1.08 12.40 -14.48
C SER A 159 1.11 13.92 -14.43
N GLU A 160 0.15 14.53 -13.74
CA GLU A 160 -0.02 15.98 -13.66
C GLU A 160 -0.57 16.42 -12.31
N ARG A 161 -0.27 17.65 -11.95
CA ARG A 161 -0.81 18.29 -10.76
C ARG A 161 -2.32 18.45 -10.85
N THR A 162 -3.04 18.07 -9.78
CA THR A 162 -4.50 18.24 -9.69
C THR A 162 -4.88 18.90 -8.36
N VAL A 163 -6.04 19.56 -8.31
CA VAL A 163 -6.53 20.25 -7.12
C VAL A 163 -7.93 19.81 -6.77
N LEU A 164 -8.11 19.29 -5.56
CA LEU A 164 -9.42 19.11 -4.93
C LEU A 164 -9.76 20.37 -4.14
N LYS A 165 -10.75 21.11 -4.63
CA LYS A 165 -11.15 22.38 -4.03
C LYS A 165 -11.66 22.20 -2.60
N GLY A 166 -11.25 23.09 -1.70
CA GLY A 166 -11.68 23.21 -0.32
C GLY A 166 -11.73 24.68 0.12
N ARG A 167 -12.22 24.94 1.31
CA ARG A 167 -12.30 26.32 1.86
C ARG A 167 -11.42 26.51 3.10
N GLY A 168 -10.77 25.43 3.56
CA GLY A 168 -9.91 25.40 4.74
C GLY A 168 -8.44 25.47 4.40
N LYS A 169 -7.65 24.67 5.11
CA LYS A 169 -6.19 24.60 4.97
C LYS A 169 -5.77 24.08 3.60
N LYS A 170 -4.67 24.58 3.10
CA LYS A 170 -4.06 24.10 1.84
C LYS A 170 -3.08 22.99 2.15
N VAL A 171 -3.33 21.82 1.62
CA VAL A 171 -2.46 20.65 1.80
C VAL A 171 -1.82 20.28 0.46
N ALA A 172 -0.49 20.21 0.45
CA ALA A 172 0.26 19.62 -0.65
C ALA A 172 0.38 18.11 -0.42
N LEU A 173 -0.22 17.29 -1.29
CA LEU A 173 -0.12 15.84 -1.24
C LEU A 173 0.86 15.37 -2.30
N LEU A 174 2.00 14.81 -1.88
CA LEU A 174 2.96 14.16 -2.76
C LEU A 174 2.47 12.74 -3.06
N ASP A 175 2.13 12.49 -4.33
CA ASP A 175 1.55 11.22 -4.78
C ASP A 175 2.64 10.20 -5.12
N LEU A 176 2.88 9.30 -4.17
CA LEU A 176 3.80 8.16 -4.31
C LEU A 176 3.06 6.87 -4.74
N GLY A 177 1.80 6.97 -5.08
CA GLY A 177 0.83 5.91 -5.28
C GLY A 177 -0.31 6.03 -4.27
N ALA A 178 -0.86 7.24 -4.15
CA ALA A 178 -1.86 7.58 -3.14
C ALA A 178 -3.17 6.84 -3.37
N LYS A 179 -3.72 6.28 -2.29
CA LYS A 179 -5.13 5.89 -2.26
C LYS A 179 -6.01 7.14 -2.27
N ASN A 180 -7.07 7.13 -3.06
CA ASN A 180 -8.02 8.24 -3.16
C ASN A 180 -8.56 8.68 -1.79
N ASN A 181 -8.68 7.73 -0.86
CA ASN A 181 -9.24 8.03 0.45
C ASN A 181 -8.35 8.94 1.31
N ILE A 182 -7.05 9.04 1.05
CA ILE A 182 -6.17 10.02 1.72
C ILE A 182 -6.60 11.45 1.34
N ALA A 183 -6.68 11.74 0.04
CA ALA A 183 -7.09 13.05 -0.44
C ALA A 183 -8.54 13.37 -0.05
N ARG A 184 -9.43 12.36 -0.10
CA ARG A 184 -10.84 12.47 0.32
C ARG A 184 -10.95 12.79 1.81
N SER A 185 -10.20 12.09 2.67
CA SER A 185 -10.20 12.32 4.13
C SER A 185 -9.78 13.74 4.52
N LEU A 186 -8.83 14.33 3.79
CA LEU A 186 -8.43 15.74 3.97
C LEU A 186 -9.50 16.70 3.44
N ASN A 187 -10.05 16.42 2.25
CA ASN A 187 -11.03 17.30 1.62
C ASN A 187 -12.38 17.32 2.38
N GLU A 188 -12.84 16.18 2.90
CA GLU A 188 -14.02 16.08 3.76
C GLU A 188 -13.88 16.90 5.05
N ARG A 189 -12.65 17.11 5.51
CA ARG A 189 -12.31 18.00 6.63
C ARG A 189 -12.14 19.47 6.20
N GLY A 190 -12.51 19.79 4.96
CA GLY A 190 -12.52 21.14 4.40
C GLY A 190 -11.20 21.57 3.75
N CYS A 191 -10.15 20.77 3.75
CA CYS A 191 -8.89 21.14 3.13
C CYS A 191 -9.01 21.29 1.60
N GLU A 192 -8.33 22.28 1.05
CA GLU A 192 -7.97 22.30 -0.36
C GLU A 192 -6.72 21.42 -0.53
N VAL A 193 -6.82 20.36 -1.35
CA VAL A 193 -5.73 19.40 -1.54
C VAL A 193 -5.17 19.53 -2.94
N THR A 194 -3.91 19.92 -3.04
CA THR A 194 -3.15 19.91 -4.30
C THR A 194 -2.32 18.63 -4.34
N ILE A 195 -2.58 17.77 -5.33
CA ILE A 195 -1.88 16.51 -5.54
C ILE A 195 -0.74 16.76 -6.52
N TYR A 196 0.47 16.40 -6.15
CA TYR A 196 1.69 16.56 -6.94
C TYR A 196 2.27 15.21 -7.35
N PRO A 197 2.78 15.07 -8.58
CA PRO A 197 3.57 13.91 -8.98
C PRO A 197 4.77 13.65 -8.05
N ALA A 198 5.18 12.40 -7.93
CA ALA A 198 6.24 11.97 -7.01
C ALA A 198 7.59 12.69 -7.17
N HIS A 199 7.92 13.12 -8.39
CA HIS A 199 9.18 13.81 -8.71
C HIS A 199 9.08 15.34 -8.67
N THR A 200 7.98 15.91 -8.15
CA THR A 200 7.86 17.35 -7.94
C THR A 200 8.89 17.82 -6.92
N THR A 201 9.60 18.88 -7.22
CA THR A 201 10.66 19.39 -6.34
C THR A 201 10.07 20.03 -5.07
N ALA A 202 10.84 19.99 -3.99
CA ALA A 202 10.46 20.65 -2.74
C ALA A 202 10.24 22.16 -2.95
N GLU A 203 11.01 22.79 -3.82
CA GLU A 203 10.87 24.20 -4.16
C GLU A 203 9.51 24.50 -4.82
N GLU A 204 9.10 23.69 -5.78
CA GLU A 204 7.79 23.84 -6.44
C GLU A 204 6.64 23.69 -5.44
N ILE A 205 6.72 22.68 -4.55
CA ILE A 205 5.71 22.46 -3.51
C ILE A 205 5.63 23.65 -2.53
N LEU A 206 6.78 24.11 -2.05
CA LEU A 206 6.86 25.20 -1.04
C LEU A 206 6.48 26.57 -1.63
N ASN A 207 6.72 26.80 -2.92
CA ASN A 207 6.31 28.02 -3.63
C ASN A 207 4.79 28.22 -3.69
N ASP A 208 4.00 27.14 -3.58
CA ASP A 208 2.55 27.23 -3.46
C ASP A 208 2.05 27.59 -2.05
N HIS A 209 2.97 27.76 -1.10
CA HIS A 209 2.70 28.10 0.29
C HIS A 209 1.64 27.20 0.94
N PRO A 210 1.83 25.88 0.99
CA PRO A 210 0.89 24.98 1.66
C PRO A 210 0.94 25.21 3.19
N ASP A 211 -0.22 25.06 3.84
CA ASP A 211 -0.31 25.03 5.30
C ASP A 211 0.26 23.72 5.88
N GLY A 212 0.28 22.64 5.10
CA GLY A 212 0.86 21.35 5.47
C GLY A 212 1.14 20.47 4.26
N ILE A 213 2.00 19.48 4.47
CA ILE A 213 2.43 18.52 3.45
C ILE A 213 2.02 17.11 3.87
N MET A 214 1.39 16.37 2.96
CA MET A 214 1.07 14.96 3.10
C MET A 214 1.97 14.15 2.18
N LEU A 215 2.71 13.17 2.72
CA LEU A 215 3.42 12.17 1.94
C LEU A 215 2.57 10.90 1.92
N SER A 216 2.15 10.46 0.74
CA SER A 216 1.20 9.36 0.61
C SER A 216 1.83 7.99 0.85
N ASN A 217 0.99 6.96 0.86
CA ASN A 217 1.38 5.57 0.67
C ASN A 217 1.91 5.34 -0.74
N GLY A 218 2.49 4.16 -0.99
CA GLY A 218 2.95 3.73 -2.30
C GLY A 218 3.60 2.35 -2.28
N PRO A 219 3.92 1.80 -3.47
CA PRO A 219 4.53 0.49 -3.64
C PRO A 219 6.06 0.51 -3.59
N GLY A 220 6.66 -0.68 -3.50
CA GLY A 220 8.06 -0.94 -3.80
C GLY A 220 9.01 -0.86 -2.61
N ASP A 221 10.29 -0.91 -2.91
CA ASP A 221 11.37 -0.71 -1.94
C ASP A 221 11.61 0.79 -1.76
N PRO A 222 11.50 1.34 -0.53
CA PRO A 222 11.74 2.76 -0.30
C PRO A 222 13.16 3.20 -0.71
N LYS A 223 14.15 2.33 -0.68
CA LYS A 223 15.54 2.64 -1.07
C LYS A 223 15.72 2.88 -2.57
N GLU A 224 14.79 2.42 -3.40
CA GLU A 224 14.78 2.70 -4.85
C GLU A 224 14.35 4.16 -5.17
N CYS A 225 13.73 4.86 -4.22
CA CYS A 225 13.19 6.22 -4.38
C CYS A 225 14.23 7.32 -4.09
N THR A 226 15.47 7.16 -4.52
CA THR A 226 16.60 8.04 -4.13
C THR A 226 16.37 9.52 -4.41
N SER A 227 15.88 9.88 -5.59
CA SER A 227 15.59 11.29 -5.94
C SER A 227 14.45 11.89 -5.09
N ILE A 228 13.45 11.09 -4.77
CA ILE A 228 12.31 11.51 -3.94
C ILE A 228 12.78 11.73 -2.49
N ILE A 229 13.65 10.86 -1.96
CA ILE A 229 14.26 11.01 -0.63
C ILE A 229 15.00 12.34 -0.52
N GLU A 230 15.75 12.75 -1.56
CA GLU A 230 16.45 14.05 -1.56
C GLU A 230 15.48 15.23 -1.50
N GLU A 231 14.36 15.18 -2.22
CA GLU A 231 13.35 16.24 -2.14
C GLU A 231 12.64 16.25 -0.77
N ILE A 232 12.32 15.09 -0.21
CA ILE A 232 11.75 14.97 1.14
C ILE A 232 12.72 15.52 2.19
N ARG A 233 14.03 15.34 2.04
CA ARG A 233 15.06 15.94 2.92
C ARG A 233 14.99 17.47 2.90
N LYS A 234 14.74 18.08 1.75
CA LYS A 234 14.55 19.54 1.63
C LYS A 234 13.23 19.97 2.29
N LEU A 235 12.13 19.21 2.10
CA LEU A 235 10.86 19.47 2.77
C LEU A 235 11.00 19.38 4.30
N TYR A 236 11.78 18.43 4.81
CA TYR A 236 12.08 18.30 6.25
C TYR A 236 12.78 19.54 6.83
N GLN A 237 13.59 20.27 6.03
CA GLN A 237 14.24 21.51 6.47
C GLN A 237 13.27 22.69 6.57
N SER A 238 12.10 22.62 5.96
CA SER A 238 11.06 23.62 6.09
C SER A 238 10.38 23.56 7.46
N ASP A 239 9.67 24.63 7.83
CA ASP A 239 8.85 24.66 9.04
C ASP A 239 7.39 24.22 8.78
N THR A 240 7.10 23.78 7.55
CA THR A 240 5.76 23.32 7.16
C THR A 240 5.43 22.00 7.86
N PRO A 241 4.27 21.87 8.53
CA PRO A 241 3.84 20.61 9.13
C PRO A 241 3.77 19.48 8.11
N ILE A 242 4.24 18.28 8.49
CA ILE A 242 4.23 17.10 7.61
C ILE A 242 3.53 15.93 8.30
N PHE A 243 2.63 15.29 7.58
CA PHE A 243 2.09 13.97 7.91
C PHE A 243 2.44 12.99 6.78
N ALA A 244 2.95 11.80 7.14
CA ALA A 244 3.36 10.80 6.17
C ALA A 244 2.79 9.42 6.49
N ILE A 245 2.37 8.69 5.45
CA ILE A 245 1.69 7.40 5.55
C ILE A 245 2.46 6.34 4.77
N CYS A 246 2.69 5.19 5.39
CA CYS A 246 3.26 3.97 4.82
C CYS A 246 4.58 4.22 4.06
N LEU A 247 4.62 4.24 2.74
CA LEU A 247 5.85 4.57 1.98
C LEU A 247 6.38 5.97 2.36
N GLY A 248 5.50 6.95 2.49
CA GLY A 248 5.88 8.30 2.93
C GLY A 248 6.58 8.32 4.29
N HIS A 249 6.13 7.49 5.25
CA HIS A 249 6.79 7.29 6.54
C HIS A 249 8.20 6.73 6.37
N GLN A 250 8.37 5.70 5.53
CA GLN A 250 9.67 5.08 5.27
C GLN A 250 10.64 6.05 4.57
N LEU A 251 10.16 6.80 3.58
CA LEU A 251 10.97 7.79 2.88
C LEU A 251 11.39 8.96 3.79
N MET A 252 10.50 9.41 4.71
CA MET A 252 10.84 10.43 5.69
C MET A 252 11.93 9.92 6.66
N ALA A 253 11.85 8.66 7.10
CA ALA A 253 12.86 8.04 7.94
C ALA A 253 14.23 7.97 7.22
N LEU A 254 14.25 7.52 5.96
CA LEU A 254 15.47 7.49 5.14
C LEU A 254 16.02 8.90 4.88
N ALA A 255 15.17 9.89 4.62
CA ALA A 255 15.58 11.28 4.42
C ALA A 255 16.25 11.90 5.65
N THR A 256 15.96 11.38 6.83
CA THR A 256 16.47 11.87 8.13
C THR A 256 17.56 10.97 8.72
N GLY A 257 18.05 9.98 7.97
CA GLY A 257 19.24 9.18 8.32
C GLY A 257 18.97 7.83 8.98
N ALA A 258 17.71 7.46 9.18
CA ALA A 258 17.36 6.10 9.59
C ALA A 258 17.42 5.12 8.41
N ASP A 259 17.31 3.83 8.68
CA ASP A 259 17.31 2.77 7.68
C ASP A 259 15.99 1.98 7.65
N THR A 260 15.79 1.20 6.60
CA THR A 260 14.64 0.31 6.41
C THR A 260 15.10 -1.07 5.99
N HIS A 261 14.33 -2.10 6.35
CA HIS A 261 14.61 -3.45 5.86
C HIS A 261 13.33 -4.15 5.38
N LYS A 262 13.51 -5.14 4.49
CA LYS A 262 12.41 -5.97 4.01
C LYS A 262 12.01 -6.96 5.10
N MET A 263 10.73 -6.98 5.42
CA MET A 263 10.15 -7.96 6.34
C MET A 263 10.03 -9.33 5.66
N LYS A 264 9.99 -10.38 6.44
CA LYS A 264 9.87 -11.75 5.92
C LYS A 264 8.62 -11.95 5.05
N TYR A 265 7.46 -11.44 5.48
CA TYR A 265 6.21 -11.52 4.72
C TYR A 265 5.37 -10.25 4.81
N GLY A 266 5.81 -9.22 5.56
CA GLY A 266 5.13 -7.96 5.72
C GLY A 266 3.82 -8.03 6.51
N HIS A 267 3.17 -6.88 6.66
CA HIS A 267 1.85 -6.76 7.26
C HIS A 267 0.83 -6.40 6.17
N ARG A 268 -0.21 -7.24 5.98
CA ARG A 268 -1.30 -6.99 5.02
C ARG A 268 -2.61 -7.53 5.56
N GLY A 269 -3.53 -6.61 5.84
CA GLY A 269 -4.86 -6.92 6.38
C GLY A 269 -5.43 -5.80 7.24
N GLY A 270 -6.67 -5.92 7.66
CA GLY A 270 -7.39 -4.90 8.44
C GLY A 270 -7.50 -5.22 9.94
N ASN A 271 -6.61 -6.04 10.49
CA ASN A 271 -6.71 -6.55 11.86
C ASN A 271 -5.39 -6.50 12.66
N HIS A 272 -4.51 -5.57 12.33
CA HIS A 272 -3.23 -5.42 13.00
C HIS A 272 -3.33 -4.45 14.19
N PRO A 273 -3.01 -4.90 15.42
CA PRO A 273 -3.04 -4.03 16.59
C PRO A 273 -1.80 -3.15 16.65
N VAL A 274 -2.00 -1.85 16.72
CA VAL A 274 -0.96 -0.84 16.84
C VAL A 274 -1.14 -0.08 18.14
N LYS A 275 -0.07 0.04 18.93
CA LYS A 275 -0.04 0.77 20.19
C LYS A 275 0.53 2.16 19.98
N ASP A 276 -0.22 3.17 20.36
CA ASP A 276 0.25 4.54 20.55
C ASP A 276 1.08 4.61 21.85
N LEU A 277 2.35 4.95 21.72
CA LEU A 277 3.30 4.98 22.84
C LEU A 277 3.08 6.18 23.79
N GLN A 278 2.48 7.26 23.29
CA GLN A 278 2.18 8.44 24.09
C GLN A 278 0.99 8.20 25.03
N THR A 279 -0.07 7.58 24.50
CA THR A 279 -1.33 7.38 25.25
C THR A 279 -1.42 5.98 25.88
N GLY A 280 -0.64 5.03 25.38
CA GLY A 280 -0.71 3.61 25.74
C GLY A 280 -1.91 2.88 25.12
N ARG A 281 -2.75 3.56 24.34
CA ARG A 281 -3.94 2.99 23.72
C ARG A 281 -3.57 2.11 22.52
N VAL A 282 -4.32 1.04 22.35
CA VAL A 282 -4.19 0.12 21.21
C VAL A 282 -5.35 0.35 20.25
N TYR A 283 -5.02 0.49 18.96
CA TYR A 283 -5.96 0.60 17.86
C TYR A 283 -5.83 -0.61 16.95
N ILE A 284 -6.91 -1.03 16.31
CA ILE A 284 -6.84 -1.98 15.21
C ILE A 284 -6.69 -1.17 13.92
N SER A 285 -5.69 -1.54 13.12
CA SER A 285 -5.30 -0.78 11.93
C SER A 285 -5.35 -1.61 10.66
N SER A 286 -5.47 -0.93 9.53
CA SER A 286 -5.25 -1.47 8.21
C SER A 286 -3.77 -1.37 7.85
N GLN A 287 -3.20 -2.43 7.27
CA GLN A 287 -1.80 -2.55 6.93
C GLN A 287 -1.62 -3.06 5.50
N ASN A 288 -0.65 -2.52 4.79
CA ASN A 288 -0.21 -3.04 3.49
C ASN A 288 1.23 -2.60 3.22
N HIS A 289 2.20 -3.26 3.84
CA HIS A 289 3.63 -2.97 3.61
C HIS A 289 4.50 -4.21 3.73
N GLY A 290 5.60 -4.23 2.97
CA GLY A 290 6.62 -5.28 3.01
C GLY A 290 7.94 -4.81 3.63
N TYR A 291 8.09 -3.52 3.91
CA TYR A 291 9.27 -2.90 4.51
C TYR A 291 8.90 -2.21 5.81
N VAL A 292 9.87 -2.04 6.70
CA VAL A 292 9.70 -1.38 7.99
C VAL A 292 10.92 -0.53 8.32
N VAL A 293 10.72 0.55 9.07
CA VAL A 293 11.81 1.40 9.58
C VAL A 293 12.52 0.68 10.72
N ASP A 294 13.84 0.65 10.65
CA ASP A 294 14.72 0.03 11.63
C ASP A 294 14.87 0.95 12.85
N THR A 295 14.20 0.61 13.94
CA THR A 295 14.17 1.44 15.15
C THR A 295 15.57 1.69 15.72
N ASP A 296 16.48 0.72 15.61
CA ASP A 296 17.85 0.79 16.14
C ASP A 296 18.74 1.77 15.35
N THR A 297 18.31 2.20 14.16
CA THR A 297 19.03 3.17 13.33
C THR A 297 18.58 4.61 13.55
N LEU A 298 17.52 4.83 14.34
CA LEU A 298 17.01 6.15 14.63
C LEU A 298 17.97 6.94 15.53
N ASP A 299 18.23 8.19 15.15
CA ASP A 299 18.82 9.18 16.07
C ASP A 299 17.70 9.79 16.94
N PRO A 300 17.70 9.52 18.26
CA PRO A 300 16.65 10.06 19.16
C PRO A 300 16.58 11.58 19.21
N SER A 301 17.64 12.28 18.81
CA SER A 301 17.62 13.75 18.67
C SER A 301 16.82 14.22 17.47
N VAL A 302 16.60 13.35 16.47
CA VAL A 302 15.87 13.62 15.23
C VAL A 302 14.44 13.10 15.32
N ALA A 303 14.26 11.81 15.66
CA ALA A 303 12.95 11.20 15.73
C ALA A 303 12.90 10.07 16.77
N THR A 304 11.71 9.85 17.32
CA THR A 304 11.44 8.76 18.27
C THR A 304 10.24 7.93 17.82
N PRO A 305 10.19 6.63 18.16
CA PRO A 305 9.01 5.81 17.91
C PRO A 305 7.77 6.41 18.58
N ALA A 306 6.70 6.56 17.80
CA ALA A 306 5.39 7.03 18.28
C ALA A 306 4.37 5.89 18.35
N PHE A 307 4.49 4.91 17.45
CA PHE A 307 3.62 3.75 17.37
C PHE A 307 4.44 2.47 17.18
N ILE A 308 3.96 1.37 17.76
CA ILE A 308 4.53 0.02 17.59
C ILE A 308 3.46 -1.01 17.30
N ASN A 309 3.79 -2.02 16.51
CA ASN A 309 2.94 -3.20 16.33
C ASN A 309 2.95 -4.05 17.60
N VAL A 310 1.77 -4.42 18.08
CA VAL A 310 1.66 -5.20 19.35
C VAL A 310 2.10 -6.65 19.17
N ASN A 311 2.01 -7.20 17.95
CA ASN A 311 2.29 -8.60 17.68
C ASN A 311 3.79 -8.91 17.61
N ASP A 312 4.59 -8.00 17.01
CA ASP A 312 6.00 -8.26 16.73
C ASP A 312 6.95 -7.12 17.15
N GLY A 313 6.40 -6.00 17.65
CA GLY A 313 7.17 -4.87 18.14
C GLY A 313 7.79 -3.98 17.05
N THR A 314 7.47 -4.20 15.78
CA THR A 314 7.98 -3.38 14.68
C THR A 314 7.52 -1.93 14.78
N ASN A 315 8.31 -1.02 14.20
CA ASN A 315 7.98 0.41 14.17
C ASN A 315 6.73 0.65 13.30
N GLU A 316 5.77 1.35 13.87
CA GLU A 316 4.51 1.69 13.22
C GLU A 316 4.31 3.21 13.10
N GLY A 317 5.31 4.01 13.46
CA GLY A 317 5.26 5.45 13.29
C GLY A 317 6.28 6.19 14.13
N LEU A 318 6.59 7.41 13.69
CA LEU A 318 7.59 8.28 14.28
C LEU A 318 7.01 9.66 14.62
N ALA A 319 7.54 10.25 15.70
CA ALA A 319 7.38 11.67 16.04
C ALA A 319 8.75 12.35 15.91
N TYR A 320 8.81 13.48 15.22
CA TYR A 320 10.06 14.20 14.96
C TYR A 320 10.30 15.30 16.00
N THR A 321 11.47 15.26 16.61
CA THR A 321 11.86 16.14 17.73
C THR A 321 11.95 17.59 17.28
N GLY A 322 11.24 18.48 17.94
CA GLY A 322 11.27 19.93 17.64
C GLY A 322 10.64 20.33 16.30
N LYS A 323 9.95 19.42 15.63
CA LYS A 323 9.27 19.65 14.35
C LYS A 323 7.78 19.29 14.44
N ASN A 324 6.95 19.99 13.67
CA ASN A 324 5.55 19.61 13.49
C ASN A 324 5.44 18.51 12.43
N ILE A 325 6.06 17.35 12.72
CA ILE A 325 6.10 16.21 11.81
C ILE A 325 5.78 14.92 12.59
N PHE A 326 4.86 14.14 12.08
CA PHE A 326 4.63 12.77 12.53
C PHE A 326 4.33 11.87 11.35
N THR A 327 4.64 10.59 11.50
CA THR A 327 4.48 9.62 10.42
C THR A 327 3.89 8.32 10.97
N VAL A 328 3.16 7.58 10.14
CA VAL A 328 2.61 6.28 10.48
C VAL A 328 2.86 5.26 9.38
N GLN A 329 3.14 4.01 9.76
CA GLN A 329 3.32 2.90 8.83
C GLN A 329 1.99 2.32 8.37
N PHE A 330 0.98 2.33 9.24
CA PHE A 330 -0.36 1.85 8.95
C PHE A 330 -1.20 2.89 8.17
N HIS A 331 -2.40 2.48 7.75
CA HIS A 331 -3.30 3.25 6.91
C HIS A 331 -4.46 3.86 7.71
N PRO A 332 -4.37 5.12 8.21
CA PRO A 332 -5.44 5.78 8.95
C PRO A 332 -6.64 6.16 8.09
N GLU A 333 -6.46 6.24 6.76
CA GLU A 333 -7.52 6.43 5.79
C GLU A 333 -8.39 5.17 5.63
N ALA A 334 -7.93 4.03 6.16
CA ALA A 334 -8.56 2.71 6.05
C ALA A 334 -8.82 2.26 4.60
N CYS A 335 -9.99 1.74 4.29
CA CYS A 335 -10.43 1.23 2.99
C CYS A 335 -9.41 0.31 2.30
N PRO A 336 -9.50 -1.01 2.63
CA PRO A 336 -10.42 -1.62 3.60
C PRO A 336 -9.86 -1.52 5.03
N GLY A 337 -10.74 -1.53 6.02
CA GLY A 337 -10.36 -1.69 7.43
C GLY A 337 -11.07 -0.75 8.41
N PRO A 338 -10.68 -0.81 9.70
CA PRO A 338 -11.27 0.01 10.75
C PRO A 338 -10.84 1.48 10.63
N GLN A 339 -11.73 2.38 11.05
CA GLN A 339 -11.52 3.83 11.01
C GLN A 339 -11.04 4.41 12.35
N ASP A 340 -10.63 3.58 13.28
CA ASP A 340 -10.23 3.98 14.65
C ASP A 340 -9.07 4.98 14.67
N SER A 341 -8.24 5.01 13.64
CA SER A 341 -7.10 5.89 13.49
C SER A 341 -7.35 7.15 12.65
N ALA A 342 -8.58 7.35 12.16
CA ALA A 342 -8.92 8.51 11.31
C ALA A 342 -8.71 9.87 12.00
N TYR A 343 -8.70 9.91 13.35
CA TYR A 343 -8.38 11.11 14.14
C TYR A 343 -6.98 11.69 13.82
N LEU A 344 -6.07 10.92 13.23
CA LEU A 344 -4.74 11.40 12.84
C LEU A 344 -4.80 12.49 11.76
N PHE A 345 -5.83 12.47 10.90
CA PHE A 345 -6.09 13.58 9.98
C PHE A 345 -6.50 14.84 10.72
N ASP A 346 -7.31 14.72 11.78
CA ASP A 346 -7.71 15.86 12.62
C ASP A 346 -6.50 16.44 13.34
N ARG A 347 -5.64 15.58 13.92
CA ARG A 347 -4.36 15.97 14.51
C ARG A 347 -3.49 16.74 13.50
N PHE A 348 -3.40 16.30 12.25
CA PHE A 348 -2.63 16.99 11.22
C PHE A 348 -3.20 18.39 10.93
N ILE A 349 -4.52 18.54 10.85
CA ILE A 349 -5.18 19.84 10.67
C ILE A 349 -4.91 20.78 11.84
N GLU A 350 -4.95 20.28 13.07
CA GLU A 350 -4.60 21.04 14.27
C GLU A 350 -3.16 21.54 14.21
N MET A 351 -2.21 20.71 13.78
CA MET A 351 -0.80 21.10 13.63
C MET A 351 -0.60 22.23 12.62
N MET A 352 -1.46 22.33 11.59
CA MET A 352 -1.48 23.45 10.65
C MET A 352 -2.12 24.72 11.23
N GLY A 353 -2.45 24.77 12.52
CA GLY A 353 -3.15 25.88 13.16
C GLY A 353 -4.63 25.98 12.78
N GLY A 354 -5.26 24.86 12.47
CA GLY A 354 -6.71 24.73 12.33
C GLY A 354 -7.40 24.92 13.69
N LYS A 355 -8.51 25.65 13.72
CA LYS A 355 -9.42 25.60 14.86
C LYS A 355 -10.27 24.33 14.73
N GLN A 356 -10.50 23.65 15.87
CA GLN A 356 -11.50 22.62 16.01
C GLN A 356 -12.88 23.12 15.63
#